data_286e94876a75ba371d3c252f89af8417
#
_entry.id   286e94876a75ba371d3c252f89af8417
#
_cell.length_a   1.000
_cell.length_b   1.000
_cell.length_c   1.000
_cell.angle_alpha   90.00
_cell.angle_beta   90.00
_cell.angle_gamma   90.00
#
_symmetry.space_group_name_H-M   'P 1'
#
loop_
_entity.id
_entity.type
_entity.pdbx_description
1 polymer ?
#
loop_
_entity_poly.entity_id
_entity_poly.type
_entity_poly.pdbx_seq_one_letter_code
_entity_poly.pdbx_strand_id
1 'polypeptide(L)'
;MHCRIFTLADQIAFAELSGDNNPLHVDPVVARRSLFGQPIAHGVHTLMWALDEWLEGRTAPVRFKQLRVAFLKQIGLNQEVRFNLVSQQNNRVRIDVIKENEVAVRMVFEWLADEASYRGNVSPDLPEQQPPDLLGEEEIRRSHGFLDLYLQPETARRLFPNLARFLSPVQSAVLLGMTRLVGVKCPGLQSIFSELNLTADAADDGQRIKYAVAEFDERYGLVLLTVAAPRLRGTIRAFIRPPPQAQASFENLKPLVGDAAFAEQRALVIGGSRGLGEVTAKLLAAAGAHVQLTYRMGKSDAERIVGEIIEGGGQASLCELDILRPDWSGLTLPTHLYYFASPLISGSAKADFSSALFHAFCDYYVNGFAAIVELFQKKGLRNVFYPSTVFIDEMPANFLEYAMAKQAGEMLCQAFEKKYPQMRFYCPRLPKMATDQTVSFHQVQNPDPVPILLTALQNFGDSIVSR
;
A
#
# COMPACT_ATOMS: atom_id res chain seq x y z
N MET A 1 19.77 9.18 20.89
CA MET A 1 18.71 8.23 20.50
C MET A 1 18.58 8.38 18.98
N HIS A 2 18.91 7.34 18.21
CA HIS A 2 18.92 7.45 16.76
C HIS A 2 17.52 7.21 16.23
N CYS A 3 17.00 8.19 15.48
CA CYS A 3 15.70 8.14 14.80
C CYS A 3 15.88 8.28 13.30
N ARG A 4 14.99 7.69 12.51
CA ARG A 4 14.96 7.83 11.07
C ARG A 4 13.53 7.95 10.54
N ILE A 5 13.38 8.73 9.48
CA ILE A 5 12.18 8.78 8.65
C ILE A 5 12.59 8.28 7.26
N PHE A 6 11.96 7.21 6.81
CA PHE A 6 12.18 6.71 5.45
C PHE A 6 11.29 7.45 4.46
N THR A 7 11.89 8.04 3.43
CA THR A 7 11.19 8.75 2.36
C THR A 7 11.10 7.89 1.09
N LEU A 8 10.30 8.31 0.12
CA LEU A 8 10.25 7.65 -1.19
C LEU A 8 11.62 7.71 -1.90
N ALA A 9 12.33 8.83 -1.80
CA ALA A 9 13.67 8.98 -2.37
C ALA A 9 14.67 7.98 -1.75
N ASP A 10 14.57 7.72 -0.43
CA ASP A 10 15.38 6.69 0.22
C ASP A 10 15.09 5.29 -0.33
N GLN A 11 13.81 4.98 -0.59
CA GLN A 11 13.44 3.66 -1.13
C GLN A 11 13.88 3.49 -2.59
N ILE A 12 13.79 4.54 -3.40
CA ILE A 12 14.32 4.53 -4.78
C ILE A 12 15.84 4.30 -4.76
N ALA A 13 16.58 5.03 -3.93
CA ALA A 13 18.03 4.86 -3.80
C ALA A 13 18.41 3.45 -3.28
N PHE A 14 17.60 2.89 -2.37
CA PHE A 14 17.82 1.52 -1.89
C PHE A 14 17.46 0.48 -2.96
N ALA A 15 16.42 0.70 -3.75
CA ALA A 15 16.07 -0.16 -4.89
C ALA A 15 17.18 -0.16 -5.95
N GLU A 16 17.79 0.99 -6.23
CA GLU A 16 18.99 1.10 -7.10
C GLU A 16 20.15 0.27 -6.54
N LEU A 17 20.40 0.33 -5.23
CA LEU A 17 21.48 -0.44 -4.59
C LEU A 17 21.19 -1.94 -4.53
N SER A 18 19.98 -2.33 -4.20
CA SER A 18 19.61 -3.74 -3.95
C SER A 18 19.14 -4.47 -5.22
N GLY A 19 18.63 -3.72 -6.21
CA GLY A 19 17.89 -4.27 -7.35
C GLY A 19 16.50 -4.77 -7.00
N ASP A 20 16.00 -4.47 -5.80
CA ASP A 20 14.62 -4.75 -5.40
C ASP A 20 13.73 -3.55 -5.77
N ASN A 21 13.23 -3.58 -6.99
CA ASN A 21 12.37 -2.57 -7.58
C ASN A 21 10.87 -2.89 -7.42
N ASN A 22 10.49 -3.70 -6.43
CA ASN A 22 9.09 -4.03 -6.20
C ASN A 22 8.28 -2.73 -6.01
N PRO A 23 7.23 -2.51 -6.83
CA PRO A 23 6.45 -1.27 -6.82
C PRO A 23 5.77 -0.99 -5.48
N LEU A 24 5.62 -2.00 -4.62
CA LEU A 24 5.14 -1.79 -3.24
C LEU A 24 5.98 -0.77 -2.47
N HIS A 25 7.26 -0.64 -2.80
CA HIS A 25 8.21 0.23 -2.11
C HIS A 25 8.48 1.55 -2.83
N VAL A 26 8.40 1.55 -4.17
CA VAL A 26 8.91 2.66 -5.01
C VAL A 26 7.83 3.36 -5.85
N ASP A 27 6.63 2.78 -5.95
CA ASP A 27 5.54 3.36 -6.75
C ASP A 27 4.29 3.65 -5.88
N PRO A 28 4.03 4.93 -5.54
CA PRO A 28 2.85 5.30 -4.74
C PRO A 28 1.52 4.98 -5.41
N VAL A 29 1.46 4.95 -6.76
CA VAL A 29 0.23 4.67 -7.51
C VAL A 29 -0.12 3.18 -7.41
N VAL A 30 0.86 2.30 -7.51
CA VAL A 30 0.67 0.86 -7.34
C VAL A 30 0.46 0.51 -5.87
N ALA A 31 1.31 1.03 -4.98
CA ALA A 31 1.27 0.71 -3.56
C ALA A 31 -0.04 1.12 -2.86
N ARG A 32 -0.71 2.20 -3.31
CA ARG A 32 -2.03 2.62 -2.79
C ARG A 32 -3.13 1.57 -2.96
N ARG A 33 -2.97 0.65 -3.93
CA ARG A 33 -3.91 -0.45 -4.21
C ARG A 33 -3.57 -1.73 -3.42
N SER A 34 -2.46 -1.72 -2.69
CA SER A 34 -2.12 -2.80 -1.78
C SER A 34 -2.89 -2.69 -0.46
N LEU A 35 -2.87 -3.77 0.32
CA LEU A 35 -3.45 -3.79 1.66
C LEU A 35 -2.85 -2.74 2.63
N PHE A 36 -1.70 -2.13 2.28
CA PHE A 36 -1.08 -1.07 3.07
C PHE A 36 -1.54 0.34 2.67
N GLY A 37 -2.15 0.50 1.49
CA GLY A 37 -2.68 1.75 0.95
C GLY A 37 -1.65 2.84 0.68
N GLN A 38 -0.36 2.54 0.84
CA GLN A 38 0.78 3.43 0.62
C GLN A 38 2.06 2.63 0.43
N PRO A 39 3.13 3.26 -0.09
CA PRO A 39 4.45 2.63 -0.10
C PRO A 39 4.94 2.36 1.33
N ILE A 40 5.64 1.26 1.49
CA ILE A 40 6.30 0.88 2.76
C ILE A 40 7.82 0.79 2.56
N ALA A 41 8.58 0.97 3.64
CA ALA A 41 10.03 0.78 3.59
C ALA A 41 10.38 -0.69 3.33
N HIS A 42 11.42 -0.94 2.52
CA HIS A 42 11.97 -2.29 2.41
C HIS A 42 12.43 -2.80 3.79
N GLY A 43 12.04 -4.01 4.14
CA GLY A 43 12.45 -4.59 5.42
C GLY A 43 13.97 -4.65 5.58
N VAL A 44 14.68 -5.04 4.50
CA VAL A 44 16.15 -5.10 4.52
C VAL A 44 16.80 -3.70 4.55
N HIS A 45 16.16 -2.66 4.01
CA HIS A 45 16.64 -1.28 4.18
C HIS A 45 16.65 -0.89 5.67
N THR A 46 15.55 -1.20 6.37
CA THR A 46 15.44 -0.97 7.82
C THR A 46 16.46 -1.78 8.60
N LEU A 47 16.67 -3.05 8.24
CA LEU A 47 17.72 -3.91 8.82
C LEU A 47 19.10 -3.29 8.63
N MET A 48 19.47 -2.92 7.40
CA MET A 48 20.80 -2.39 7.10
C MET A 48 21.04 -1.05 7.76
N TRP A 49 20.03 -0.18 7.84
CA TRP A 49 20.13 1.05 8.63
C TRP A 49 20.42 0.76 10.12
N ALA A 50 19.69 -0.14 10.73
CA ALA A 50 19.89 -0.43 12.15
C ALA A 50 21.26 -1.11 12.43
N LEU A 51 21.78 -1.87 11.46
CA LEU A 51 23.14 -2.41 11.55
C LEU A 51 24.19 -1.31 11.35
N ASP A 52 23.95 -0.33 10.50
CA ASP A 52 24.82 0.83 10.29
C ASP A 52 24.96 1.65 11.57
N GLU A 53 23.82 1.92 12.25
CA GLU A 53 23.78 2.60 13.57
C GLU A 53 24.56 1.81 14.64
N TRP A 54 24.39 0.48 14.68
CA TRP A 54 25.12 -0.36 15.62
C TRP A 54 26.63 -0.38 15.36
N LEU A 55 27.07 -0.19 14.11
CA LEU A 55 28.48 -0.15 13.72
C LEU A 55 29.13 1.22 13.99
N GLU A 56 28.36 2.25 14.33
CA GLU A 56 28.91 3.57 14.63
C GLU A 56 29.93 3.50 15.79
N GLY A 57 31.06 4.18 15.61
CA GLY A 57 32.16 4.21 16.60
C GLY A 57 33.02 2.95 16.67
N ARG A 58 32.79 1.95 15.85
CA ARG A 58 33.67 0.77 15.77
C ARG A 58 34.99 1.10 15.09
N THR A 59 36.01 0.34 15.49
CA THR A 59 37.38 0.52 14.97
C THR A 59 37.89 -0.67 14.16
N ALA A 60 37.22 -1.81 14.21
CA ALA A 60 37.61 -3.03 13.53
C ALA A 60 36.45 -3.65 12.73
N PRO A 61 36.75 -4.26 11.58
CA PRO A 61 35.75 -4.99 10.79
C PRO A 61 35.11 -6.14 11.54
N VAL A 62 33.86 -6.45 11.17
CA VAL A 62 33.08 -7.53 11.73
C VAL A 62 32.47 -8.40 10.63
N ARG A 63 32.15 -9.63 11.00
CA ARG A 63 31.33 -10.53 10.16
C ARG A 63 30.26 -11.22 11.02
N PHE A 64 29.12 -11.51 10.43
CA PHE A 64 28.10 -12.28 11.11
C PHE A 64 28.46 -13.76 11.17
N LYS A 65 28.34 -14.34 12.36
CA LYS A 65 28.33 -15.79 12.59
C LYS A 65 26.90 -16.32 12.46
N GLN A 66 25.93 -15.56 13.00
CA GLN A 66 24.50 -15.83 12.89
C GLN A 66 23.75 -14.51 12.83
N LEU A 67 22.70 -14.44 12.03
CA LEU A 67 21.78 -13.32 11.95
C LEU A 67 20.34 -13.85 11.86
N ARG A 68 19.49 -13.40 12.76
CA ARG A 68 18.05 -13.67 12.75
C ARG A 68 17.30 -12.36 12.76
N VAL A 69 16.39 -12.18 11.81
CA VAL A 69 15.57 -10.98 11.67
C VAL A 69 14.12 -11.36 11.54
N ALA A 70 13.25 -10.68 12.28
CA ALA A 70 11.81 -10.77 12.12
C ALA A 70 11.26 -9.37 11.77
N PHE A 71 10.58 -9.27 10.64
CA PHE A 71 9.86 -8.08 10.18
C PHE A 71 8.41 -8.22 10.67
N LEU A 72 8.13 -7.62 11.84
CA LEU A 72 6.89 -7.84 12.59
C LEU A 72 5.77 -6.90 12.16
N LYS A 73 6.14 -5.67 11.75
CA LYS A 73 5.18 -4.65 11.28
C LYS A 73 5.77 -3.85 10.14
N GLN A 74 4.92 -3.49 9.19
CA GLN A 74 5.30 -2.60 8.10
C GLN A 74 5.59 -1.18 8.62
N ILE A 75 6.57 -0.54 8.00
CA ILE A 75 6.92 0.85 8.22
C ILE A 75 6.46 1.63 7.00
N GLY A 76 5.41 2.46 7.15
CA GLY A 76 4.98 3.36 6.09
C GLY A 76 6.00 4.47 5.84
N LEU A 77 6.04 5.01 4.63
CA LEU A 77 6.93 6.15 4.37
C LEU A 77 6.50 7.38 5.17
N ASN A 78 7.47 8.22 5.50
CA ASN A 78 7.34 9.42 6.32
C ASN A 78 6.91 9.16 7.78
N GLN A 79 7.01 7.91 8.25
CA GLN A 79 6.83 7.55 9.65
C GLN A 79 8.19 7.47 10.35
N GLU A 80 8.26 8.04 11.56
CA GLU A 80 9.48 7.97 12.38
C GLU A 80 9.65 6.57 12.98
N VAL A 81 10.86 6.05 12.92
CA VAL A 81 11.28 4.85 13.61
C VAL A 81 12.50 5.14 14.47
N ARG A 82 12.63 4.39 15.57
CA ARG A 82 13.72 4.55 16.54
C ARG A 82 14.55 3.29 16.64
N PHE A 83 15.85 3.46 16.63
CA PHE A 83 16.82 2.42 16.96
C PHE A 83 16.84 2.16 18.46
N ASN A 84 16.77 0.89 18.87
CA ASN A 84 16.82 0.48 20.26
C ASN A 84 17.76 -0.72 20.43
N LEU A 85 18.94 -0.49 21.00
CA LEU A 85 19.86 -1.55 21.41
C LEU A 85 19.34 -2.17 22.71
N VAL A 86 18.70 -3.33 22.60
CA VAL A 86 18.07 -4.02 23.75
C VAL A 86 19.11 -4.70 24.63
N SER A 87 20.09 -5.37 24.02
CA SER A 87 21.17 -6.03 24.76
C SER A 87 22.40 -6.24 23.86
N GLN A 88 23.56 -6.15 24.49
CA GLN A 88 24.84 -6.55 23.91
C GLN A 88 25.66 -7.25 24.99
N GLN A 89 25.90 -8.54 24.81
CA GLN A 89 26.69 -9.36 25.71
C GLN A 89 27.68 -10.18 24.88
N ASN A 90 28.96 -9.99 25.15
CA ASN A 90 30.03 -10.56 24.33
C ASN A 90 29.80 -10.27 22.85
N ASN A 91 29.68 -11.32 22.04
CA ASN A 91 29.49 -11.22 20.58
C ASN A 91 28.00 -11.32 20.16
N ARG A 92 27.07 -11.39 21.11
CA ARG A 92 25.64 -11.47 20.84
C ARG A 92 24.96 -10.14 21.07
N VAL A 93 24.16 -9.71 20.08
CA VAL A 93 23.49 -8.42 20.08
C VAL A 93 22.01 -8.62 19.75
N ARG A 94 21.15 -7.87 20.44
CA ARG A 94 19.73 -7.73 20.07
C ARG A 94 19.41 -6.26 19.88
N ILE A 95 18.83 -5.96 18.72
CA ILE A 95 18.31 -4.65 18.34
C ILE A 95 16.84 -4.78 17.99
N ASP A 96 16.02 -3.87 18.48
CA ASP A 96 14.63 -3.70 18.06
C ASP A 96 14.49 -2.32 17.39
N VAL A 97 13.87 -2.26 16.20
CA VAL A 97 13.43 -1.01 15.58
C VAL A 97 12.00 -0.75 16.01
N ILE A 98 11.76 0.39 16.61
CA ILE A 98 10.49 0.75 17.24
C ILE A 98 9.75 1.76 16.38
N LYS A 99 8.48 1.48 16.09
CA LYS A 99 7.51 2.37 15.44
C LYS A 99 6.32 2.54 16.39
N GLU A 100 5.93 3.77 16.70
CA GLU A 100 4.74 4.06 17.52
C GLU A 100 4.68 3.23 18.83
N ASN A 101 5.84 3.07 19.50
CA ASN A 101 6.05 2.26 20.70
C ASN A 101 5.88 0.73 20.52
N GLU A 102 5.85 0.24 19.30
CA GLU A 102 5.80 -1.19 18.99
C GLU A 102 7.05 -1.62 18.20
N VAL A 103 7.44 -2.88 18.40
CA VAL A 103 8.58 -3.45 17.66
C VAL A 103 8.14 -3.72 16.20
N ALA A 104 8.72 -2.98 15.27
CA ALA A 104 8.50 -3.19 13.84
C ALA A 104 9.49 -4.21 13.26
N VAL A 105 10.76 -4.12 13.64
CA VAL A 105 11.78 -5.09 13.23
C VAL A 105 12.57 -5.54 14.45
N ARG A 106 12.75 -6.83 14.59
CA ARG A 106 13.62 -7.43 15.62
C ARG A 106 14.77 -8.15 14.97
N MET A 107 15.98 -7.88 15.43
CA MET A 107 17.15 -8.61 14.99
C MET A 107 17.97 -9.11 16.17
N VAL A 108 18.46 -10.33 16.06
CA VAL A 108 19.39 -10.95 17.00
C VAL A 108 20.53 -11.55 16.19
N PHE A 109 21.77 -11.20 16.52
CA PHE A 109 22.91 -11.72 15.78
C PHE A 109 24.10 -11.98 16.68
N GLU A 110 24.93 -12.92 16.22
CA GLU A 110 26.28 -13.16 16.74
C GLU A 110 27.29 -12.69 15.69
N TRP A 111 28.30 -11.98 16.14
CA TRP A 111 29.35 -11.45 15.29
C TRP A 111 30.73 -11.93 15.74
N LEU A 112 31.69 -11.90 14.80
CA LEU A 112 33.10 -12.15 15.05
C LEU A 112 33.89 -10.97 14.49
N ALA A 113 35.05 -10.68 15.10
CA ALA A 113 36.03 -9.80 14.47
C ALA A 113 36.45 -10.43 13.14
N ASP A 114 36.50 -9.62 12.09
CA ASP A 114 36.97 -10.05 10.80
C ASP A 114 38.47 -9.68 10.66
N GLU A 115 39.32 -10.70 10.63
CA GLU A 115 40.71 -10.47 10.31
C GLU A 115 40.78 -10.09 8.82
N ALA A 116 41.33 -8.98 8.49
CA ALA A 116 41.29 -8.18 7.26
C ALA A 116 41.58 -8.91 5.91
N SER A 117 41.51 -10.21 5.83
CA SER A 117 41.92 -11.02 4.65
C SER A 117 40.79 -11.36 3.67
N TYR A 118 39.50 -11.21 4.05
CA TYR A 118 38.42 -11.59 3.17
C TYR A 118 37.77 -10.38 2.47
N ARG A 119 38.48 -9.86 1.46
CA ARG A 119 37.91 -9.00 0.43
C ARG A 119 37.42 -9.86 -0.74
N GLY A 120 36.32 -10.60 -0.54
CA GLY A 120 35.70 -11.31 -1.67
C GLY A 120 35.33 -10.30 -2.77
N ASN A 121 35.62 -10.64 -4.02
CA ASN A 121 35.22 -9.84 -5.18
C ASN A 121 33.71 -9.99 -5.37
N VAL A 122 32.99 -8.89 -5.18
CA VAL A 122 31.59 -8.76 -5.57
C VAL A 122 31.54 -7.86 -6.79
N SER A 123 30.79 -8.21 -7.81
CA SER A 123 30.65 -7.36 -9.01
C SER A 123 30.10 -5.99 -8.62
N PRO A 124 30.67 -4.89 -9.11
CA PRO A 124 30.06 -3.57 -8.93
C PRO A 124 28.92 -3.31 -9.92
N ASP A 125 28.81 -4.14 -10.97
CA ASP A 125 27.87 -3.95 -12.05
C ASP A 125 26.48 -4.48 -11.66
N LEU A 126 25.51 -3.59 -11.65
CA LEU A 126 24.12 -3.94 -11.47
C LEU A 126 23.63 -4.70 -12.71
N PRO A 127 23.04 -5.88 -12.57
CA PRO A 127 22.33 -6.49 -13.69
C PRO A 127 21.17 -5.60 -14.12
N GLU A 128 20.77 -5.72 -15.38
CA GLU A 128 19.58 -5.05 -15.90
C GLU A 128 18.39 -5.28 -14.98
N GLN A 129 17.72 -4.20 -14.57
CA GLN A 129 16.58 -4.31 -13.68
C GLN A 129 15.43 -5.02 -14.40
N GLN A 130 15.05 -6.16 -13.89
CA GLN A 130 13.89 -6.92 -14.35
C GLN A 130 12.66 -6.50 -13.54
N PRO A 131 11.47 -6.42 -14.14
CA PRO A 131 10.23 -6.27 -13.37
C PRO A 131 10.09 -7.48 -12.41
N PRO A 132 9.46 -7.28 -11.24
CA PRO A 132 9.18 -8.39 -10.33
C PRO A 132 8.34 -9.48 -10.98
N ASP A 133 8.75 -10.73 -10.78
CA ASP A 133 8.05 -11.89 -11.31
C ASP A 133 6.66 -11.99 -10.66
N LEU A 134 5.62 -12.19 -11.46
CA LEU A 134 4.28 -12.51 -10.99
C LEU A 134 4.07 -14.03 -11.12
N LEU A 135 4.29 -14.74 -10.02
CA LEU A 135 4.26 -16.18 -9.99
C LEU A 135 2.91 -16.71 -9.49
N GLY A 136 2.40 -17.74 -10.16
CA GLY A 136 1.32 -18.57 -9.67
C GLY A 136 1.78 -19.58 -8.61
N GLU A 137 0.85 -20.24 -7.93
CA GLU A 137 1.13 -21.17 -6.82
C GLU A 137 2.06 -22.32 -7.25
N GLU A 138 1.80 -22.94 -8.41
CA GLU A 138 2.61 -24.02 -8.94
C GLU A 138 4.04 -23.58 -9.31
N GLU A 139 4.19 -22.36 -9.83
CA GLU A 139 5.48 -21.76 -10.14
C GLU A 139 6.28 -21.49 -8.86
N ILE A 140 5.62 -20.98 -7.82
CA ILE A 140 6.22 -20.76 -6.51
C ILE A 140 6.70 -22.10 -5.94
N ARG A 141 5.86 -23.15 -5.93
CA ARG A 141 6.25 -24.49 -5.40
C ARG A 141 7.49 -25.05 -6.05
N ARG A 142 7.69 -24.80 -7.34
CA ARG A 142 8.81 -25.32 -8.13
C ARG A 142 9.97 -24.34 -8.24
N SER A 143 9.85 -23.16 -7.61
CA SER A 143 10.85 -22.10 -7.76
C SER A 143 12.17 -22.48 -7.11
N HIS A 144 13.21 -22.46 -7.92
CA HIS A 144 14.61 -22.64 -7.51
C HIS A 144 15.53 -21.97 -8.52
N GLY A 145 16.73 -21.66 -8.13
CA GLY A 145 17.69 -21.04 -9.04
C GLY A 145 18.88 -20.40 -8.36
N PHE A 146 19.46 -19.45 -9.08
CA PHE A 146 20.61 -18.69 -8.66
C PHE A 146 20.34 -17.21 -8.84
N LEU A 147 20.90 -16.39 -7.95
CA LEU A 147 20.86 -14.94 -8.01
C LEU A 147 22.30 -14.39 -7.87
N ASP A 148 22.76 -13.67 -8.87
CA ASP A 148 24.10 -13.08 -8.85
C ASP A 148 24.21 -12.01 -7.77
N LEU A 149 25.34 -11.98 -7.06
CA LEU A 149 25.66 -10.96 -6.07
C LEU A 149 26.35 -9.76 -6.74
N TYR A 150 25.94 -8.58 -6.36
CA TYR A 150 26.60 -7.34 -6.72
C TYR A 150 26.54 -6.33 -5.57
N LEU A 151 27.44 -5.36 -5.59
CA LEU A 151 27.46 -4.26 -4.64
C LEU A 151 28.08 -3.04 -5.30
N GLN A 152 27.36 -1.95 -5.41
CA GLN A 152 27.88 -0.66 -5.81
C GLN A 152 28.54 0.04 -4.60
N PRO A 153 29.87 0.15 -4.55
CA PRO A 153 30.54 0.62 -3.34
C PRO A 153 30.22 2.07 -2.96
N GLU A 154 30.00 2.95 -3.95
CA GLU A 154 29.72 4.37 -3.71
C GLU A 154 28.33 4.57 -3.15
N THR A 155 27.32 3.93 -3.74
CA THR A 155 25.94 3.98 -3.25
C THR A 155 25.83 3.34 -1.87
N ALA A 156 26.53 2.21 -1.64
CA ALA A 156 26.58 1.58 -0.32
C ALA A 156 27.18 2.49 0.75
N ARG A 157 28.30 3.19 0.45
CA ARG A 157 28.92 4.16 1.37
C ARG A 157 28.01 5.37 1.64
N ARG A 158 27.27 5.82 0.64
CA ARG A 158 26.33 6.94 0.80
C ARG A 158 25.17 6.58 1.71
N LEU A 159 24.58 5.38 1.54
CA LEU A 159 23.39 4.96 2.29
C LEU A 159 23.75 4.38 3.67
N PHE A 160 24.86 3.66 3.78
CA PHE A 160 25.28 2.90 4.94
C PHE A 160 26.80 3.03 5.17
N PRO A 161 27.29 4.20 5.62
CA PRO A 161 28.72 4.49 5.70
C PRO A 161 29.51 3.58 6.65
N ASN A 162 28.92 3.25 7.80
CA ASN A 162 29.55 2.38 8.80
C ASN A 162 29.52 0.91 8.35
N LEU A 163 28.42 0.48 7.78
CA LEU A 163 28.25 -0.87 7.25
C LEU A 163 29.22 -1.10 6.09
N ALA A 164 29.34 -0.16 5.16
CA ALA A 164 30.30 -0.23 4.05
C ALA A 164 31.77 -0.24 4.49
N ARG A 165 32.06 0.32 5.68
CA ARG A 165 33.41 0.35 6.27
C ARG A 165 33.75 -0.90 7.08
N PHE A 166 32.77 -1.45 7.82
CA PHE A 166 33.05 -2.44 8.86
C PHE A 166 32.45 -3.82 8.58
N LEU A 167 31.48 -3.96 7.68
CA LEU A 167 30.96 -5.27 7.28
C LEU A 167 31.62 -5.72 5.98
N SER A 168 31.86 -7.02 5.85
CA SER A 168 32.38 -7.60 4.59
C SER A 168 31.47 -7.22 3.39
N PRO A 169 32.04 -6.76 2.25
CA PRO A 169 31.28 -6.48 1.04
C PRO A 169 30.41 -7.64 0.58
N VAL A 170 30.89 -8.88 0.75
CA VAL A 170 30.14 -10.09 0.40
C VAL A 170 28.89 -10.24 1.28
N GLN A 171 29.01 -10.05 2.60
CA GLN A 171 27.86 -10.14 3.50
C GLN A 171 26.86 -9.01 3.22
N SER A 172 27.31 -7.81 2.90
CA SER A 172 26.45 -6.71 2.46
C SER A 172 25.70 -7.06 1.17
N ALA A 173 26.39 -7.62 0.17
CA ALA A 173 25.78 -8.05 -1.08
C ALA A 173 24.76 -9.20 -0.87
N VAL A 174 25.06 -10.11 0.06
CA VAL A 174 24.11 -11.17 0.42
C VAL A 174 22.84 -10.60 1.02
N LEU A 175 22.91 -9.64 1.96
CA LEU A 175 21.73 -9.00 2.52
C LEU A 175 20.89 -8.29 1.45
N LEU A 176 21.55 -7.55 0.53
CA LEU A 176 20.88 -6.91 -0.62
C LEU A 176 20.26 -7.96 -1.56
N GLY A 177 20.95 -9.08 -1.78
CA GLY A 177 20.42 -10.20 -2.57
C GLY A 177 19.18 -10.86 -1.96
N MET A 178 19.05 -10.89 -0.61
CA MET A 178 17.88 -11.48 0.04
C MET A 178 16.60 -10.68 -0.23
N THR A 179 16.66 -9.33 -0.20
CA THR A 179 15.48 -8.53 -0.54
C THR A 179 15.13 -8.65 -2.01
N ARG A 180 16.12 -8.64 -2.91
CA ARG A 180 15.89 -8.83 -4.34
C ARG A 180 15.33 -10.22 -4.66
N LEU A 181 15.79 -11.28 -3.98
CA LEU A 181 15.23 -12.61 -4.12
C LEU A 181 13.73 -12.60 -3.80
N VAL A 182 13.37 -12.05 -2.64
CA VAL A 182 11.96 -12.03 -2.19
C VAL A 182 11.11 -11.08 -3.04
N GLY A 183 11.57 -9.86 -3.24
CA GLY A 183 10.79 -8.79 -3.88
C GLY A 183 10.67 -8.92 -5.39
N VAL A 184 11.66 -9.58 -6.06
CA VAL A 184 11.70 -9.63 -7.53
C VAL A 184 11.56 -11.05 -8.07
N LYS A 185 12.13 -12.09 -7.41
CA LYS A 185 12.17 -13.46 -7.96
C LYS A 185 11.15 -14.39 -7.34
N CYS A 186 11.18 -14.62 -6.04
CA CYS A 186 10.28 -15.59 -5.39
C CYS A 186 10.03 -15.20 -3.94
N PRO A 187 8.78 -14.94 -3.54
CA PRO A 187 7.51 -14.98 -4.30
C PRO A 187 7.31 -13.85 -5.33
N GLY A 188 8.23 -12.85 -5.43
CA GLY A 188 8.20 -11.80 -6.43
C GLY A 188 7.18 -10.70 -6.13
N LEU A 189 6.42 -10.24 -7.14
CA LEU A 189 5.58 -9.04 -7.09
C LEU A 189 4.66 -8.99 -5.86
N GLN A 190 4.07 -10.11 -5.47
CA GLN A 190 3.10 -10.15 -4.37
C GLN A 190 3.74 -10.54 -3.02
N SER A 191 5.05 -10.43 -2.87
CA SER A 191 5.76 -10.82 -1.66
C SER A 191 5.64 -9.85 -0.50
N ILE A 192 5.71 -10.40 0.72
CA ILE A 192 5.98 -9.69 1.98
C ILE A 192 7.08 -10.47 2.71
N PHE A 193 8.22 -9.82 2.95
CA PHE A 193 9.32 -10.42 3.69
C PHE A 193 8.99 -10.46 5.19
N SER A 194 9.01 -11.66 5.79
CA SER A 194 8.63 -11.87 7.20
C SER A 194 9.83 -12.19 8.09
N GLU A 195 10.66 -13.16 7.70
CA GLU A 195 11.80 -13.58 8.51
C GLU A 195 13.01 -13.92 7.65
N LEU A 196 14.20 -13.61 8.19
CA LEU A 196 15.50 -13.99 7.65
C LEU A 196 16.32 -14.67 8.74
N ASN A 197 16.80 -15.89 8.47
CA ASN A 197 17.72 -16.60 9.35
C ASN A 197 18.95 -17.02 8.53
N LEU A 198 20.11 -16.48 8.90
CA LEU A 198 21.39 -16.79 8.28
C LEU A 198 22.38 -17.31 9.30
N THR A 199 23.19 -18.26 8.93
CA THR A 199 24.29 -18.83 9.74
C THR A 199 25.53 -18.92 8.86
N ALA A 200 26.70 -18.64 9.45
CA ALA A 200 27.97 -18.79 8.75
C ALA A 200 28.17 -20.24 8.27
N ASP A 201 28.62 -20.35 7.04
CA ASP A 201 29.01 -21.62 6.43
C ASP A 201 30.41 -21.46 5.80
N ALA A 202 31.26 -22.46 5.95
CA ALA A 202 32.62 -22.41 5.43
C ALA A 202 32.71 -22.82 3.95
N ALA A 203 31.63 -23.33 3.36
CA ALA A 203 31.71 -24.20 2.19
C ALA A 203 31.61 -23.52 0.82
N ASP A 204 31.24 -22.22 0.71
CA ASP A 204 30.98 -21.62 -0.60
C ASP A 204 31.66 -20.25 -0.74
N ASP A 205 32.60 -20.16 -1.70
CA ASP A 205 33.27 -18.92 -2.13
C ASP A 205 32.65 -18.39 -3.45
N GLY A 206 31.45 -18.85 -3.83
CA GLY A 206 30.73 -18.43 -5.03
C GLY A 206 30.36 -16.95 -5.03
N GLN A 207 29.84 -16.49 -6.16
CA GLN A 207 29.34 -15.11 -6.34
C GLN A 207 27.82 -15.06 -6.49
N ARG A 208 27.10 -16.10 -6.04
CA ARG A 208 25.67 -16.28 -6.25
C ARG A 208 24.98 -16.75 -4.98
N ILE A 209 23.72 -16.38 -4.85
CA ILE A 209 22.78 -17.01 -3.92
C ILE A 209 22.12 -18.16 -4.68
N LYS A 210 22.26 -19.38 -4.19
CA LYS A 210 21.40 -20.52 -4.58
C LYS A 210 20.15 -20.50 -3.71
N TYR A 211 18.97 -20.64 -4.30
CA TYR A 211 17.73 -20.71 -3.57
C TYR A 211 16.81 -21.83 -4.07
N ALA A 212 15.94 -22.31 -3.21
CA ALA A 212 14.84 -23.19 -3.54
C ALA A 212 13.69 -23.00 -2.55
N VAL A 213 12.47 -23.12 -3.02
CA VAL A 213 11.30 -23.24 -2.14
C VAL A 213 11.32 -24.60 -1.48
N ALA A 214 11.37 -24.60 -0.15
CA ALA A 214 11.34 -25.82 0.66
C ALA A 214 9.91 -26.20 1.06
N GLU A 215 9.04 -25.20 1.28
CA GLU A 215 7.65 -25.39 1.68
C GLU A 215 6.79 -24.21 1.20
N PHE A 216 5.56 -24.51 0.80
CA PHE A 216 4.54 -23.52 0.51
C PHE A 216 3.21 -23.94 1.15
N ASP A 217 2.76 -23.20 2.17
CA ASP A 217 1.42 -23.36 2.77
C ASP A 217 0.44 -22.38 2.12
N GLU A 218 -0.40 -22.90 1.22
CA GLU A 218 -1.41 -22.13 0.48
C GLU A 218 -2.43 -21.43 1.38
N ARG A 219 -2.80 -22.05 2.52
CA ARG A 219 -3.83 -21.52 3.43
C ARG A 219 -3.45 -20.17 4.02
N TYR A 220 -2.14 -19.96 4.21
CA TYR A 220 -1.58 -18.75 4.78
C TYR A 220 -0.78 -17.92 3.77
N GLY A 221 -0.62 -18.45 2.54
CA GLY A 221 0.27 -17.86 1.55
C GLY A 221 1.73 -17.79 2.03
N LEU A 222 2.16 -18.75 2.88
CA LEU A 222 3.48 -18.76 3.49
C LEU A 222 4.46 -19.55 2.63
N VAL A 223 5.54 -18.91 2.22
CA VAL A 223 6.64 -19.49 1.44
C VAL A 223 7.88 -19.58 2.32
N LEU A 224 8.44 -20.78 2.47
CA LEU A 224 9.73 -21.02 3.10
C LEU A 224 10.76 -21.29 2.00
N LEU A 225 11.76 -20.41 1.89
CA LEU A 225 12.91 -20.60 1.00
C LEU A 225 14.12 -21.06 1.79
N THR A 226 14.86 -22.00 1.24
CA THR A 226 16.25 -22.29 1.64
C THR A 226 17.19 -21.47 0.78
N VAL A 227 18.23 -20.91 1.38
CA VAL A 227 19.25 -20.11 0.70
C VAL A 227 20.66 -20.59 1.08
N ALA A 228 21.54 -20.67 0.08
CA ALA A 228 22.97 -20.84 0.25
C ALA A 228 23.68 -19.74 -0.52
N ALA A 229 24.49 -18.96 0.16
CA ALA A 229 25.23 -17.83 -0.34
C ALA A 229 26.70 -17.92 0.09
N PRO A 230 27.61 -17.15 -0.48
CA PRO A 230 29.01 -17.18 -0.06
C PRO A 230 29.14 -16.99 1.46
N ARG A 231 29.67 -18.02 2.11
CA ARG A 231 29.91 -18.09 3.57
C ARG A 231 28.67 -17.95 4.46
N LEU A 232 27.47 -17.99 3.91
CA LEU A 232 26.21 -17.91 4.64
C LEU A 232 25.18 -18.90 4.06
N ARG A 233 24.46 -19.58 4.93
CA ARG A 233 23.30 -20.38 4.54
C ARG A 233 22.14 -20.09 5.48
N GLY A 234 20.93 -20.37 5.05
CA GLY A 234 19.79 -20.16 5.93
C GLY A 234 18.45 -20.32 5.25
N THR A 235 17.48 -19.63 5.84
CA THR A 235 16.09 -19.66 5.40
C THR A 235 15.48 -18.27 5.38
N ILE A 236 14.52 -18.10 4.48
CA ILE A 236 13.66 -16.93 4.40
C ILE A 236 12.21 -17.39 4.55
N ARG A 237 11.42 -16.67 5.34
CA ARG A 237 9.97 -16.75 5.33
C ARG A 237 9.40 -15.51 4.67
N ALA A 238 8.51 -15.73 3.70
CA ALA A 238 7.77 -14.66 3.03
C ALA A 238 6.30 -15.02 2.94
N PHE A 239 5.43 -14.02 2.93
CA PHE A 239 4.02 -14.21 2.65
C PHE A 239 3.68 -13.70 1.25
N ILE A 240 2.67 -14.30 0.65
CA ILE A 240 2.03 -13.80 -0.56
C ILE A 240 0.88 -12.91 -0.12
N ARG A 241 0.95 -11.61 -0.48
CA ARG A 241 -0.18 -10.72 -0.30
C ARG A 241 -1.20 -10.91 -1.41
N PRO A 242 -2.49 -10.77 -1.11
CA PRO A 242 -3.51 -10.81 -2.15
C PRO A 242 -3.29 -9.66 -3.16
N PRO A 243 -3.60 -9.90 -4.44
CA PRO A 243 -3.54 -8.85 -5.46
C PRO A 243 -4.58 -7.75 -5.17
N PRO A 244 -4.42 -6.56 -5.78
CA PRO A 244 -5.45 -5.53 -5.73
C PRO A 244 -6.80 -6.04 -6.22
N GLN A 245 -7.88 -5.60 -5.58
CA GLN A 245 -9.24 -5.98 -5.95
C GLN A 245 -9.65 -5.28 -7.25
N ALA A 246 -9.79 -6.02 -8.33
CA ALA A 246 -10.39 -5.52 -9.56
C ALA A 246 -11.89 -5.32 -9.40
N GLN A 247 -12.44 -4.26 -10.01
CA GLN A 247 -13.87 -4.01 -10.09
C GLN A 247 -14.43 -4.49 -11.44
N ALA A 248 -15.75 -4.71 -11.50
CA ALA A 248 -16.41 -5.15 -12.71
C ALA A 248 -16.15 -4.19 -13.89
N SER A 249 -15.97 -4.73 -15.09
CA SER A 249 -15.81 -3.93 -16.31
C SER A 249 -17.11 -3.23 -16.67
N PHE A 250 -17.02 -2.15 -17.44
CA PHE A 250 -18.21 -1.45 -17.92
C PHE A 250 -19.14 -2.35 -18.74
N GLU A 251 -18.58 -3.22 -19.57
CA GLU A 251 -19.33 -4.19 -20.38
C GLU A 251 -20.18 -5.13 -19.52
N ASN A 252 -19.62 -5.59 -18.37
CA ASN A 252 -20.33 -6.46 -17.45
C ASN A 252 -21.43 -5.73 -16.65
N LEU A 253 -21.30 -4.43 -16.47
CA LEU A 253 -22.27 -3.62 -15.73
C LEU A 253 -23.45 -3.12 -16.60
N LYS A 254 -23.21 -2.88 -17.88
CA LYS A 254 -24.21 -2.34 -18.79
C LYS A 254 -25.52 -3.13 -18.84
N PRO A 255 -25.53 -4.48 -18.88
CA PRO A 255 -26.77 -5.25 -18.88
C PRO A 255 -27.56 -5.20 -17.58
N LEU A 256 -26.96 -4.74 -16.46
CA LEU A 256 -27.57 -4.72 -15.14
C LEU A 256 -28.44 -3.47 -14.90
N VAL A 257 -28.30 -2.46 -15.74
CA VAL A 257 -29.03 -1.18 -15.61
C VAL A 257 -30.03 -1.00 -16.75
N GLY A 258 -31.12 -0.28 -16.48
CA GLY A 258 -32.07 0.10 -17.51
C GLY A 258 -31.50 1.18 -18.44
N ASP A 259 -31.76 1.07 -19.73
CA ASP A 259 -31.37 2.09 -20.70
C ASP A 259 -31.94 3.46 -20.30
N ALA A 260 -31.09 4.47 -20.27
CA ALA A 260 -31.43 5.87 -20.00
C ALA A 260 -32.04 6.18 -18.60
N ALA A 261 -31.92 5.30 -17.61
CA ALA A 261 -32.46 5.55 -16.25
C ALA A 261 -31.85 6.82 -15.59
N PHE A 262 -30.62 7.22 -16.00
CA PHE A 262 -29.93 8.41 -15.50
C PHE A 262 -29.53 9.39 -16.61
N ALA A 263 -30.19 9.37 -17.78
CA ALA A 263 -29.82 10.17 -18.95
C ALA A 263 -29.80 11.69 -18.70
N GLU A 264 -30.65 12.19 -17.80
CA GLU A 264 -30.72 13.61 -17.44
C GLU A 264 -29.63 14.06 -16.45
N GLN A 265 -28.80 13.13 -15.98
CA GLN A 265 -27.80 13.44 -14.96
C GLN A 265 -26.49 13.92 -15.60
N ARG A 266 -26.01 15.08 -15.13
CA ARG A 266 -24.60 15.45 -15.20
C ARG A 266 -23.99 15.08 -13.86
N ALA A 267 -23.41 13.88 -13.81
CA ALA A 267 -22.91 13.26 -12.57
C ALA A 267 -21.44 13.61 -12.35
N LEU A 268 -21.13 14.23 -11.22
CA LEU A 268 -19.76 14.45 -10.75
C LEU A 268 -19.43 13.41 -9.68
N VAL A 269 -18.47 12.51 -9.98
CA VAL A 269 -18.04 11.45 -9.07
C VAL A 269 -16.68 11.82 -8.46
N ILE A 270 -16.68 12.33 -7.24
CA ILE A 270 -15.45 12.67 -6.51
C ILE A 270 -14.82 11.39 -5.98
N GLY A 271 -13.55 11.12 -6.38
CA GLY A 271 -12.86 9.87 -6.04
C GLY A 271 -13.32 8.69 -6.89
N GLY A 272 -13.57 8.92 -8.18
CA GLY A 272 -14.11 7.91 -9.13
C GLY A 272 -13.07 6.97 -9.75
N SER A 273 -11.77 7.09 -9.42
CA SER A 273 -10.71 6.36 -10.14
C SER A 273 -10.45 4.93 -9.64
N ARG A 274 -11.17 4.44 -8.62
CA ARG A 274 -11.08 3.07 -8.10
C ARG A 274 -12.23 2.74 -7.14
N GLY A 275 -12.37 1.44 -6.80
CA GLY A 275 -13.28 0.95 -5.76
C GLY A 275 -14.73 1.34 -5.99
N LEU A 276 -15.44 1.79 -4.94
CA LEU A 276 -16.86 2.11 -5.02
C LEU A 276 -17.15 3.27 -5.98
N GLY A 277 -16.26 4.27 -6.05
CA GLY A 277 -16.39 5.39 -6.99
C GLY A 277 -16.28 4.95 -8.45
N GLU A 278 -15.37 4.01 -8.77
CA GLU A 278 -15.24 3.39 -10.10
C GLU A 278 -16.53 2.66 -10.49
N VAL A 279 -17.05 1.78 -9.63
CA VAL A 279 -18.28 1.04 -9.87
C VAL A 279 -19.45 2.00 -10.08
N THR A 280 -19.57 3.02 -9.22
CA THR A 280 -20.62 4.04 -9.35
C THR A 280 -20.53 4.80 -10.66
N ALA A 281 -19.34 5.26 -11.07
CA ALA A 281 -19.14 5.99 -12.32
C ALA A 281 -19.56 5.13 -13.54
N LYS A 282 -19.18 3.85 -13.54
CA LYS A 282 -19.55 2.91 -14.60
C LYS A 282 -21.04 2.63 -14.62
N LEU A 283 -21.71 2.39 -13.49
CA LEU A 283 -23.16 2.17 -13.40
C LEU A 283 -23.95 3.39 -13.90
N LEU A 284 -23.56 4.60 -13.48
CA LEU A 284 -24.21 5.84 -13.92
C LEU A 284 -24.08 6.04 -15.43
N ALA A 285 -22.88 5.87 -15.98
CA ALA A 285 -22.63 6.00 -17.41
C ALA A 285 -23.36 4.92 -18.22
N ALA A 286 -23.44 3.68 -17.72
CA ALA A 286 -24.18 2.58 -18.35
C ALA A 286 -25.69 2.87 -18.42
N ALA A 287 -26.22 3.62 -17.44
CA ALA A 287 -27.61 4.09 -17.42
C ALA A 287 -27.82 5.46 -18.08
N GLY A 288 -26.89 5.92 -18.92
CA GLY A 288 -27.03 7.09 -19.78
C GLY A 288 -26.57 8.42 -19.19
N ALA A 289 -26.05 8.48 -17.96
CA ALA A 289 -25.55 9.72 -17.36
C ALA A 289 -24.29 10.24 -18.07
N HIS A 290 -24.14 11.57 -18.10
CA HIS A 290 -22.87 12.22 -18.44
C HIS A 290 -21.99 12.26 -17.19
N VAL A 291 -20.96 11.45 -17.12
CA VAL A 291 -20.12 11.30 -15.92
C VAL A 291 -18.82 12.09 -16.04
N GLN A 292 -18.53 12.93 -15.06
CA GLN A 292 -17.17 13.40 -14.80
C GLN A 292 -16.66 12.74 -13.55
N LEU A 293 -15.59 11.96 -13.64
CA LEU A 293 -14.95 11.35 -12.47
C LEU A 293 -13.66 12.10 -12.10
N THR A 294 -13.35 12.15 -10.80
CA THR A 294 -12.11 12.78 -10.34
C THR A 294 -11.12 11.78 -9.77
N TYR A 295 -9.85 12.14 -9.85
CA TYR A 295 -8.73 11.42 -9.25
C TYR A 295 -7.74 12.39 -8.61
N ARG A 296 -7.05 11.98 -7.55
CA ARG A 296 -5.91 12.71 -6.97
C ARG A 296 -4.58 12.12 -7.43
N MET A 297 -4.45 10.81 -7.37
CA MET A 297 -3.34 10.02 -7.87
C MET A 297 -3.89 8.90 -8.75
N GLY A 298 -3.08 8.37 -9.66
CA GLY A 298 -3.52 7.30 -10.53
C GLY A 298 -4.36 7.80 -11.70
N LYS A 299 -3.78 8.72 -12.45
CA LYS A 299 -4.31 9.20 -13.73
C LYS A 299 -4.60 8.04 -14.67
N SER A 300 -3.70 7.06 -14.77
CA SER A 300 -3.87 5.86 -15.61
C SER A 300 -5.11 5.02 -15.23
N ASP A 301 -5.43 4.91 -13.93
CA ASP A 301 -6.67 4.23 -13.50
C ASP A 301 -7.91 4.99 -13.98
N ALA A 302 -7.91 6.33 -13.85
CA ALA A 302 -9.00 7.17 -14.30
C ALA A 302 -9.15 7.13 -15.84
N GLU A 303 -8.04 7.17 -16.59
CA GLU A 303 -8.01 7.05 -18.04
C GLU A 303 -8.55 5.69 -18.50
N ARG A 304 -8.18 4.59 -17.84
CA ARG A 304 -8.72 3.26 -18.12
C ARG A 304 -10.24 3.21 -17.95
N ILE A 305 -10.77 3.76 -16.85
CA ILE A 305 -12.22 3.77 -16.57
C ILE A 305 -12.97 4.59 -17.62
N VAL A 306 -12.48 5.78 -17.93
CA VAL A 306 -13.08 6.64 -18.98
C VAL A 306 -13.02 5.95 -20.35
N GLY A 307 -11.90 5.29 -20.68
CA GLY A 307 -11.76 4.49 -21.91
C GLY A 307 -12.81 3.37 -21.99
N GLU A 308 -12.93 2.54 -20.93
CA GLU A 308 -13.94 1.47 -20.86
C GLU A 308 -15.37 2.01 -21.06
N ILE A 309 -15.69 3.16 -20.46
CA ILE A 309 -17.02 3.77 -20.57
C ILE A 309 -17.28 4.25 -22.02
N ILE A 310 -16.31 4.96 -22.62
CA ILE A 310 -16.45 5.51 -23.99
C ILE A 310 -16.52 4.39 -25.02
N GLU A 311 -15.63 3.39 -24.93
CA GLU A 311 -15.62 2.21 -25.81
C GLU A 311 -16.93 1.43 -25.74
N GLY A 312 -17.55 1.34 -24.55
CA GLY A 312 -18.86 0.72 -24.35
C GLY A 312 -20.06 1.60 -24.74
N GLY A 313 -19.82 2.81 -25.29
CA GLY A 313 -20.86 3.73 -25.78
C GLY A 313 -21.45 4.65 -24.72
N GLY A 314 -20.87 4.74 -23.52
CA GLY A 314 -21.23 5.71 -22.48
C GLY A 314 -20.52 7.05 -22.67
N GLN A 315 -20.79 7.99 -21.76
CA GLN A 315 -20.19 9.33 -21.78
C GLN A 315 -19.45 9.60 -20.48
N ALA A 316 -18.12 9.79 -20.56
CA ALA A 316 -17.30 10.08 -19.41
C ALA A 316 -16.16 11.04 -19.72
N SER A 317 -15.75 11.78 -18.71
CA SER A 317 -14.53 12.60 -18.68
C SER A 317 -13.84 12.46 -17.32
N LEU A 318 -12.58 12.88 -17.25
CA LEU A 318 -11.82 12.85 -16.01
C LEU A 318 -11.29 14.24 -15.65
N CYS A 319 -11.06 14.47 -14.36
CA CYS A 319 -10.45 15.68 -13.84
C CYS A 319 -9.54 15.35 -12.65
N GLU A 320 -8.35 15.94 -12.61
CA GLU A 320 -7.51 15.87 -11.43
C GLU A 320 -8.08 16.76 -10.33
N LEU A 321 -8.23 16.21 -9.12
CA LEU A 321 -8.72 16.93 -7.97
C LEU A 321 -8.17 16.36 -6.67
N ASP A 322 -7.39 17.14 -5.94
CA ASP A 322 -7.13 16.90 -4.52
C ASP A 322 -8.15 17.70 -3.68
N ILE A 323 -9.10 17.02 -3.07
CA ILE A 323 -10.15 17.66 -2.28
C ILE A 323 -9.61 18.42 -1.06
N LEU A 324 -8.38 18.14 -0.63
CA LEU A 324 -7.72 18.85 0.48
C LEU A 324 -7.03 20.14 0.02
N ARG A 325 -6.70 20.26 -1.26
CA ARG A 325 -6.07 21.42 -1.90
C ARG A 325 -6.69 21.64 -3.28
N PRO A 326 -7.97 21.98 -3.33
CA PRO A 326 -8.72 21.89 -4.57
C PRO A 326 -8.38 22.98 -5.56
N ASP A 327 -8.15 22.57 -6.81
CA ASP A 327 -8.33 23.41 -7.98
C ASP A 327 -9.66 23.01 -8.66
N TRP A 328 -10.61 23.92 -8.63
CA TRP A 328 -11.97 23.69 -9.14
C TRP A 328 -12.12 23.97 -10.64
N SER A 329 -11.07 24.46 -11.32
CA SER A 329 -11.15 24.99 -12.68
C SER A 329 -11.53 23.95 -13.73
N GLY A 330 -11.16 22.67 -13.52
CA GLY A 330 -11.45 21.55 -14.43
C GLY A 330 -12.81 20.89 -14.23
N LEU A 331 -13.62 21.35 -13.26
CA LEU A 331 -14.90 20.74 -12.96
C LEU A 331 -16.04 21.29 -13.82
N THR A 332 -16.84 20.37 -14.37
CA THR A 332 -18.09 20.71 -15.06
C THR A 332 -19.21 21.00 -14.05
N LEU A 333 -20.27 21.71 -14.50
CA LEU A 333 -21.41 22.02 -13.65
C LEU A 333 -22.31 20.79 -13.46
N PRO A 334 -22.33 20.16 -12.25
CA PRO A 334 -23.10 18.97 -12.01
C PRO A 334 -24.57 19.28 -11.65
N THR A 335 -25.46 18.36 -12.01
CA THR A 335 -26.80 18.26 -11.41
C THR A 335 -26.79 17.29 -10.22
N HIS A 336 -25.90 16.29 -10.25
CA HIS A 336 -25.75 15.24 -9.24
C HIS A 336 -24.30 15.13 -8.79
N LEU A 337 -24.08 15.07 -7.48
CA LEU A 337 -22.78 14.86 -6.84
C LEU A 337 -22.76 13.49 -6.16
N TYR A 338 -21.74 12.68 -6.46
CA TYR A 338 -21.46 11.39 -5.83
C TYR A 338 -20.10 11.47 -5.14
N TYR A 339 -20.08 11.45 -3.81
CA TYR A 339 -18.88 11.80 -3.03
C TYR A 339 -18.17 10.60 -2.44
N PHE A 340 -17.18 10.05 -3.15
CA PHE A 340 -16.37 8.90 -2.74
C PHE A 340 -14.93 9.25 -2.35
N ALA A 341 -14.56 10.52 -2.24
CA ALA A 341 -13.23 10.88 -1.75
C ALA A 341 -13.01 10.37 -0.33
N SER A 342 -11.92 9.65 -0.14
CA SER A 342 -11.59 9.01 1.13
C SER A 342 -10.07 8.90 1.29
N PRO A 343 -9.52 9.10 2.48
CA PRO A 343 -8.17 8.64 2.78
C PRO A 343 -8.15 7.12 2.88
N LEU A 344 -6.99 6.54 3.18
CA LEU A 344 -6.92 5.13 3.60
C LEU A 344 -7.77 4.95 4.86
N ILE A 345 -8.74 4.04 4.80
CA ILE A 345 -9.55 3.68 5.96
C ILE A 345 -8.75 2.68 6.79
N SER A 346 -7.98 3.17 7.75
CA SER A 346 -7.21 2.37 8.70
C SER A 346 -7.85 2.42 10.08
N GLY A 347 -7.75 1.31 10.81
CA GLY A 347 -8.15 1.26 12.20
C GLY A 347 -7.02 1.69 13.14
N SER A 348 -7.36 2.17 14.33
CA SER A 348 -6.40 2.38 15.41
C SER A 348 -5.84 1.04 15.91
N ALA A 349 -4.51 0.91 15.94
CA ALA A 349 -3.85 -0.35 16.30
C ALA A 349 -4.12 -0.81 17.75
N LYS A 350 -4.49 0.12 18.64
CA LYS A 350 -4.71 -0.13 20.08
C LYS A 350 -6.14 0.10 20.55
N ALA A 351 -7.05 0.38 19.62
CA ALA A 351 -8.40 0.85 19.94
C ALA A 351 -8.45 2.14 20.81
N ASP A 352 -7.32 2.81 21.00
CA ASP A 352 -7.26 4.12 21.64
C ASP A 352 -7.68 5.19 20.64
N PHE A 353 -8.47 6.18 21.06
CA PHE A 353 -8.89 7.28 20.20
C PHE A 353 -7.68 8.11 19.73
N SER A 354 -7.56 8.28 18.41
CA SER A 354 -6.54 9.09 17.78
C SER A 354 -7.13 10.40 17.23
N SER A 355 -6.86 11.52 17.91
CA SER A 355 -7.29 12.85 17.45
C SER A 355 -6.75 13.17 16.04
N ALA A 356 -5.50 12.80 15.75
CA ALA A 356 -4.89 13.03 14.44
C ALA A 356 -5.62 12.25 13.33
N LEU A 357 -5.97 10.99 13.59
CA LEU A 357 -6.71 10.15 12.63
C LEU A 357 -8.14 10.68 12.43
N PHE A 358 -8.80 11.10 13.52
CA PHE A 358 -10.12 11.71 13.44
C PHE A 358 -10.12 13.00 12.59
N HIS A 359 -9.16 13.89 12.81
CA HIS A 359 -9.01 15.11 12.00
C HIS A 359 -8.77 14.76 10.53
N ALA A 360 -7.90 13.80 10.23
CA ALA A 360 -7.65 13.38 8.86
C ALA A 360 -8.92 12.85 8.17
N PHE A 361 -9.78 12.11 8.87
CA PHE A 361 -11.08 11.70 8.33
C PHE A 361 -12.04 12.88 8.16
N CYS A 362 -12.09 13.83 9.13
CA CYS A 362 -12.93 15.02 9.03
C CYS A 362 -12.53 15.91 7.84
N ASP A 363 -11.25 16.01 7.52
CA ASP A 363 -10.79 16.80 6.37
C ASP A 363 -11.39 16.31 5.05
N TYR A 364 -11.55 14.98 4.89
CA TYR A 364 -12.23 14.42 3.72
C TYR A 364 -13.74 14.47 3.83
N TYR A 365 -14.31 13.91 4.92
CA TYR A 365 -15.74 13.61 4.99
C TYR A 365 -16.61 14.80 5.41
N VAL A 366 -16.01 15.82 6.01
CA VAL A 366 -16.71 17.04 6.45
C VAL A 366 -16.22 18.25 5.66
N ASN A 367 -14.95 18.62 5.79
CA ASN A 367 -14.42 19.88 5.24
C ASN A 367 -14.41 19.86 3.71
N GLY A 368 -13.82 18.81 3.08
CA GLY A 368 -13.78 18.67 1.63
C GLY A 368 -15.17 18.49 1.03
N PHE A 369 -16.04 17.72 1.70
CA PHE A 369 -17.44 17.58 1.29
C PHE A 369 -18.20 18.90 1.35
N ALA A 370 -18.07 19.68 2.43
CA ALA A 370 -18.69 20.98 2.55
C ALA A 370 -18.25 21.92 1.44
N ALA A 371 -16.95 22.00 1.18
CA ALA A 371 -16.38 22.90 0.19
C ALA A 371 -16.96 22.67 -1.22
N ILE A 372 -17.11 21.40 -1.66
CA ILE A 372 -17.64 21.12 -3.00
C ILE A 372 -19.16 21.33 -3.09
N VAL A 373 -19.92 21.03 -2.04
CA VAL A 373 -21.37 21.32 -1.99
C VAL A 373 -21.60 22.82 -2.06
N GLU A 374 -20.87 23.61 -1.26
CA GLU A 374 -20.99 25.07 -1.26
C GLU A 374 -20.55 25.72 -2.56
N LEU A 375 -19.58 25.14 -3.27
CA LEU A 375 -19.16 25.58 -4.61
C LEU A 375 -20.30 25.49 -5.62
N PHE A 376 -21.08 24.40 -5.61
CA PHE A 376 -22.05 24.11 -6.66
C PHE A 376 -23.52 24.37 -6.29
N GLN A 377 -23.84 24.65 -5.02
CA GLN A 377 -25.23 24.85 -4.55
C GLN A 377 -25.97 25.98 -5.30
N LYS A 378 -25.28 27.03 -5.75
CA LYS A 378 -25.81 28.11 -6.59
C LYS A 378 -25.63 27.88 -8.10
N LYS A 379 -24.95 26.81 -8.49
CA LYS A 379 -24.55 26.56 -9.88
C LYS A 379 -25.29 25.35 -10.51
N GLY A 380 -26.45 24.98 -9.96
CA GLY A 380 -27.28 23.93 -10.54
C GLY A 380 -27.23 22.56 -9.87
N LEU A 381 -26.39 22.35 -8.87
CA LEU A 381 -26.39 21.11 -8.08
C LEU A 381 -27.72 20.98 -7.34
N ARG A 382 -28.38 19.82 -7.48
CA ARG A 382 -29.68 19.52 -6.87
C ARG A 382 -29.62 18.28 -5.98
N ASN A 383 -28.87 17.28 -6.36
CA ASN A 383 -28.92 15.96 -5.77
C ASN A 383 -27.51 15.53 -5.34
N VAL A 384 -27.40 15.02 -4.11
CA VAL A 384 -26.12 14.64 -3.50
C VAL A 384 -26.24 13.23 -2.91
N PHE A 385 -25.40 12.32 -3.42
CA PHE A 385 -25.21 10.99 -2.89
C PHE A 385 -23.94 11.01 -2.00
N TYR A 386 -24.14 10.84 -0.69
CA TYR A 386 -23.07 10.79 0.30
C TYR A 386 -23.00 9.37 0.89
N PRO A 387 -22.09 8.49 0.43
CA PRO A 387 -21.99 7.14 0.96
C PRO A 387 -21.53 7.18 2.43
N SER A 388 -22.38 6.74 3.31
CA SER A 388 -22.11 6.56 4.74
C SER A 388 -21.72 5.11 5.04
N THR A 389 -21.72 4.69 6.29
CA THR A 389 -21.23 3.37 6.71
C THR A 389 -22.07 2.79 7.84
N VAL A 390 -22.28 1.47 7.81
CA VAL A 390 -22.90 0.73 8.93
C VAL A 390 -22.07 0.80 10.22
N PHE A 391 -20.79 1.16 10.15
CA PHE A 391 -19.94 1.34 11.33
C PHE A 391 -20.41 2.44 12.27
N ILE A 392 -21.31 3.33 11.83
CA ILE A 392 -21.97 4.30 12.73
C ILE A 392 -22.87 3.58 13.72
N ASP A 393 -23.52 2.48 13.33
CA ASP A 393 -24.40 1.70 14.18
C ASP A 393 -23.61 0.64 14.98
N GLU A 394 -22.61 0.03 14.36
CA GLU A 394 -21.81 -1.05 14.95
C GLU A 394 -20.72 -0.55 15.91
N MET A 395 -20.20 0.67 15.69
CA MET A 395 -19.14 1.34 16.46
C MET A 395 -17.95 0.42 16.79
N PRO A 396 -17.30 -0.22 15.79
CA PRO A 396 -16.18 -1.11 16.04
C PRO A 396 -15.00 -0.33 16.65
N ALA A 397 -14.46 -0.83 17.76
CA ALA A 397 -13.48 -0.11 18.58
C ALA A 397 -12.24 0.38 17.83
N ASN A 398 -11.81 -0.35 16.80
CA ASN A 398 -10.64 0.02 15.98
C ASN A 398 -10.97 0.93 14.80
N PHE A 399 -12.24 1.31 14.56
CA PHE A 399 -12.69 2.22 13.50
C PHE A 399 -13.56 3.37 14.04
N LEU A 400 -13.40 3.71 15.32
CA LEU A 400 -14.21 4.73 16.00
C LEU A 400 -14.10 6.09 15.32
N GLU A 401 -12.87 6.54 14.99
CA GLU A 401 -12.61 7.84 14.35
C GLU A 401 -13.25 7.93 12.97
N TYR A 402 -13.21 6.84 12.21
CA TYR A 402 -13.87 6.76 10.90
C TYR A 402 -15.39 6.86 11.03
N ALA A 403 -15.99 6.09 11.95
CA ALA A 403 -17.44 6.09 12.20
C ALA A 403 -17.92 7.47 12.65
N MET A 404 -17.22 8.10 13.60
CA MET A 404 -17.54 9.46 14.09
C MET A 404 -17.44 10.52 12.98
N ALA A 405 -16.42 10.48 12.14
CA ALA A 405 -16.27 11.43 11.04
C ALA A 405 -17.35 11.25 9.96
N LYS A 406 -17.75 9.99 9.68
CA LYS A 406 -18.88 9.69 8.78
C LYS A 406 -20.21 10.16 9.36
N GLN A 407 -20.44 10.00 10.66
CA GLN A 407 -21.62 10.51 11.34
C GLN A 407 -21.69 12.05 11.29
N ALA A 408 -20.57 12.73 11.49
CA ALA A 408 -20.50 14.18 11.32
C ALA A 408 -20.86 14.61 9.89
N GLY A 409 -20.44 13.85 8.87
CA GLY A 409 -20.86 14.09 7.48
C GLY A 409 -22.36 13.89 7.24
N GLU A 410 -23.00 12.86 7.86
CA GLU A 410 -24.48 12.72 7.81
C GLU A 410 -25.18 13.91 8.43
N MET A 411 -24.70 14.40 9.59
CA MET A 411 -25.24 15.59 10.23
C MET A 411 -25.11 16.83 9.35
N LEU A 412 -23.99 16.95 8.63
CA LEU A 412 -23.76 18.04 7.68
C LEU A 412 -24.74 17.96 6.50
N CYS A 413 -25.02 16.78 5.96
CA CYS A 413 -26.02 16.57 4.91
C CYS A 413 -27.42 17.06 5.39
N GLN A 414 -27.83 16.70 6.60
CA GLN A 414 -29.09 17.16 7.19
C GLN A 414 -29.15 18.68 7.38
N ALA A 415 -28.01 19.28 7.79
CA ALA A 415 -27.91 20.73 7.94
C ALA A 415 -28.01 21.46 6.59
N PHE A 416 -27.35 20.91 5.56
CA PHE A 416 -27.40 21.46 4.21
C PHE A 416 -28.77 21.31 3.56
N GLU A 417 -29.49 20.21 3.79
CA GLU A 417 -30.86 20.04 3.28
C GLU A 417 -31.83 21.09 3.86
N LYS A 418 -31.65 21.47 5.13
CA LYS A 418 -32.38 22.58 5.76
C LYS A 418 -31.95 23.94 5.20
N LYS A 419 -30.62 24.15 5.00
CA LYS A 419 -30.05 25.42 4.52
C LYS A 419 -30.34 25.67 3.05
N TYR A 420 -30.39 24.62 2.23
CA TYR A 420 -30.58 24.64 0.79
C TYR A 420 -31.80 23.79 0.38
N PRO A 421 -33.03 24.30 0.55
CA PRO A 421 -34.26 23.51 0.34
C PRO A 421 -34.43 22.95 -1.09
N GLN A 422 -33.70 23.52 -2.06
CA GLN A 422 -33.69 23.05 -3.45
C GLN A 422 -32.78 21.83 -3.68
N MET A 423 -32.02 21.42 -2.68
CA MET A 423 -31.11 20.27 -2.75
C MET A 423 -31.67 19.07 -1.98
N ARG A 424 -31.29 17.90 -2.43
CA ARG A 424 -31.62 16.61 -1.79
C ARG A 424 -30.32 15.87 -1.47
N PHE A 425 -30.28 15.28 -0.29
CA PHE A 425 -29.15 14.51 0.20
C PHE A 425 -29.59 13.07 0.51
N TYR A 426 -28.89 12.11 -0.07
CA TYR A 426 -29.12 10.69 0.21
C TYR A 426 -27.84 10.09 0.81
N CYS A 427 -27.95 9.57 2.03
CA CYS A 427 -26.83 9.10 2.84
C CYS A 427 -27.00 7.60 3.17
N PRO A 428 -26.82 6.68 2.20
CA PRO A 428 -26.96 5.25 2.49
C PRO A 428 -25.81 4.78 3.38
N ARG A 429 -26.12 4.02 4.45
CA ARG A 429 -25.14 3.33 5.29
C ARG A 429 -24.75 2.04 4.61
N LEU A 430 -23.61 2.08 3.92
CA LEU A 430 -23.09 0.96 3.15
C LEU A 430 -22.30 -0.01 4.04
N PRO A 431 -22.40 -1.33 3.81
CA PRO A 431 -21.56 -2.32 4.48
C PRO A 431 -20.13 -2.29 3.94
N LYS A 432 -19.24 -3.03 4.62
CA LYS A 432 -17.90 -3.29 4.10
C LYS A 432 -18.00 -4.14 2.84
N MET A 433 -17.45 -3.70 1.72
CA MET A 433 -17.52 -4.34 0.39
C MET A 433 -16.14 -4.62 -0.17
N ALA A 434 -16.06 -5.49 -1.18
CA ALA A 434 -14.83 -5.88 -1.84
C ALA A 434 -14.20 -4.73 -2.63
N THR A 435 -13.15 -4.11 -2.08
CA THR A 435 -12.35 -3.04 -2.70
C THR A 435 -10.88 -3.19 -2.30
N ASP A 436 -9.97 -2.45 -2.92
CA ASP A 436 -8.56 -2.41 -2.55
C ASP A 436 -8.34 -2.11 -1.06
N GLN A 437 -9.20 -1.28 -0.45
CA GLN A 437 -9.09 -0.91 0.96
C GLN A 437 -9.58 -1.98 1.94
N THR A 438 -10.27 -3.00 1.45
CA THR A 438 -10.86 -4.07 2.29
C THR A 438 -10.17 -5.41 2.12
N VAL A 439 -9.17 -5.48 1.25
CA VAL A 439 -8.32 -6.67 1.08
C VAL A 439 -7.59 -6.98 2.38
N SER A 440 -7.54 -8.25 2.77
CA SER A 440 -6.87 -8.72 3.97
C SER A 440 -6.18 -10.07 3.74
N PHE A 441 -5.17 -10.40 4.55
CA PHE A 441 -4.52 -11.73 4.53
C PHE A 441 -5.47 -12.87 4.88
N HIS A 442 -6.42 -12.61 5.79
CA HIS A 442 -7.49 -13.56 6.07
C HIS A 442 -8.51 -13.42 4.96
N GLN A 443 -8.68 -14.42 4.11
CA GLN A 443 -9.61 -14.44 2.97
C GLN A 443 -11.08 -14.26 3.40
N VAL A 444 -11.37 -13.14 4.06
CA VAL A 444 -12.73 -12.72 4.36
C VAL A 444 -13.35 -12.26 3.05
N GLN A 445 -14.31 -13.03 2.56
CA GLN A 445 -15.09 -12.63 1.39
C GLN A 445 -15.98 -11.44 1.78
N ASN A 446 -15.58 -10.24 1.36
CA ASN A 446 -16.47 -9.09 1.45
C ASN A 446 -17.51 -9.16 0.31
N PRO A 447 -18.74 -8.67 0.53
CA PRO A 447 -19.77 -8.60 -0.51
C PRO A 447 -19.33 -7.87 -1.77
N ASP A 448 -19.86 -8.30 -2.92
CA ASP A 448 -19.69 -7.60 -4.20
C ASP A 448 -20.33 -6.21 -4.11
N PRO A 449 -19.61 -5.13 -4.46
CA PRO A 449 -20.16 -3.77 -4.44
C PRO A 449 -21.26 -3.54 -5.48
N VAL A 450 -21.32 -4.30 -6.57
CA VAL A 450 -22.22 -4.02 -7.69
C VAL A 450 -23.70 -4.06 -7.29
N PRO A 451 -24.26 -5.16 -6.73
CA PRO A 451 -25.69 -5.21 -6.40
C PRO A 451 -26.06 -4.20 -5.32
N ILE A 452 -25.17 -3.94 -4.36
CA ILE A 452 -25.43 -3.02 -3.26
C ILE A 452 -25.48 -1.57 -3.78
N LEU A 453 -24.51 -1.16 -4.60
CA LEU A 453 -24.47 0.16 -5.19
C LEU A 453 -25.62 0.38 -6.19
N LEU A 454 -25.94 -0.62 -6.99
CA LEU A 454 -27.06 -0.53 -7.94
C LEU A 454 -28.38 -0.24 -7.19
N THR A 455 -28.68 -1.00 -6.13
CA THR A 455 -29.85 -0.77 -5.28
C THR A 455 -29.83 0.64 -4.64
N ALA A 456 -28.66 1.07 -4.14
CA ALA A 456 -28.55 2.39 -3.52
C ALA A 456 -28.73 3.53 -4.53
N LEU A 457 -28.27 3.38 -5.77
CA LEU A 457 -28.44 4.35 -6.85
C LEU A 457 -29.89 4.41 -7.34
N GLN A 458 -30.58 3.26 -7.45
CA GLN A 458 -32.01 3.19 -7.75
C GLN A 458 -32.86 3.89 -6.69
N ASN A 459 -32.64 3.56 -5.41
CA ASN A 459 -33.31 4.22 -4.28
C ASN A 459 -33.06 5.75 -4.26
N PHE A 460 -31.86 6.17 -4.63
CA PHE A 460 -31.55 7.60 -4.78
C PHE A 460 -32.38 8.23 -5.90
N GLY A 461 -32.47 7.60 -7.07
CA GLY A 461 -33.31 8.05 -8.19
C GLY A 461 -34.77 8.17 -7.76
N ASP A 462 -35.35 7.14 -7.14
CA ASP A 462 -36.75 7.11 -6.70
C ASP A 462 -37.04 8.17 -5.64
N SER A 463 -36.09 8.45 -4.73
CA SER A 463 -36.23 9.50 -3.72
C SER A 463 -36.31 10.92 -4.29
N ILE A 464 -35.83 11.12 -5.53
CA ILE A 464 -35.89 12.37 -6.27
C ILE A 464 -37.25 12.53 -6.98
N VAL A 465 -37.80 11.44 -7.53
CA VAL A 465 -39.04 11.43 -8.31
C VAL A 465 -40.28 11.52 -7.40
N SER A 466 -40.21 10.99 -6.19
CA SER A 466 -41.36 10.88 -5.26
C SER A 466 -41.70 12.15 -4.47
N ARG A 467 -41.08 13.30 -4.79
CA ARG A 467 -41.32 14.62 -4.17
C ARG A 467 -41.33 15.75 -5.18
#